data_d479dcdb2e84894e11105751d5bd520a
#
_entry.id   d479dcdb2e84894e11105751d5bd520a
#
_cell.length_a   1.000
_cell.length_b   1.000
_cell.length_c   1.000
_cell.angle_alpha   90.00
_cell.angle_beta   90.00
_cell.angle_gamma   90.00
#
_symmetry.space_group_name_H-M   'P 1'
#
loop_
_entity.id
_entity.type
_entity.pdbx_description
1 polymer ?
#
loop_
_entity_poly.entity_id
_entity_poly.type
_entity_poly.pdbx_seq_one_letter_code
_entity_poly.pdbx_strand_id
1 'polypeptide(L)'
;MPFFDLLRLSLRNLREAKLRGALTSMGVIVGVAVIVTMISFGLGLQRNMLSRFRALDLFNEIRVFGKSLFSMAMANVDQKLRRDENPGDRRGPAFRPDKAPTRILDDAAVAEIQKIPGVSYVEPDIGFTVYVRCNGKVFPQSVSGASVPNASSRFKTFAAGQMISRADADEAVVSDVFVETCGYAKAADAVGQTIEFLTTRNDKSPQAGAEKETQPNDESGGISFFGLPLEESNETAPSNTITARTFRIAGILGQEKREGVAQGGPVGLMFNASLYVPLSAAHDWLLKHRNPMGEVALALARQSGQLNESQSEGYSSAVVRVSDPVALTQVRTRLTELGFGSFSIVDQLDQIRTVFLIIDSVLGLLGGISLLVASFGIANTMIMSILERTREIGIMKAIGAEDREIKLIFFFEAAVIGLFGGVVGSLAAWGIDALANRLAYRLVLKPQGASFVDFFSLPPYLWLGAIVFALAVSILAALYPAARAARIDPVRALRHD
;
A
#
# COMPACT_ATOMS: atom_id res chain seq x y z
N MET A 1 -36.00 -29.80 -33.82
CA MET A 1 -36.43 -28.40 -34.12
C MET A 1 -35.23 -27.55 -34.48
N PRO A 2 -35.29 -26.64 -35.50
CA PRO A 2 -34.21 -25.73 -35.82
C PRO A 2 -33.99 -24.68 -34.70
N PHE A 3 -32.74 -24.26 -34.49
CA PHE A 3 -32.31 -23.36 -33.40
C PHE A 3 -33.11 -22.05 -33.32
N PHE A 4 -33.44 -21.46 -34.47
CA PHE A 4 -34.22 -20.22 -34.57
C PHE A 4 -35.64 -20.36 -34.07
N ASP A 5 -36.31 -21.52 -34.25
CA ASP A 5 -37.66 -21.74 -33.76
C ASP A 5 -37.67 -21.89 -32.25
N LEU A 6 -36.67 -22.54 -31.67
CA LEU A 6 -36.50 -22.62 -30.20
C LEU A 6 -36.31 -21.24 -29.56
N LEU A 7 -35.48 -20.38 -30.19
CA LEU A 7 -35.23 -19.00 -29.70
C LEU A 7 -36.51 -18.15 -29.79
N ARG A 8 -37.28 -18.28 -30.92
CA ARG A 8 -38.52 -17.53 -31.12
C ARG A 8 -39.61 -17.99 -30.15
N LEU A 9 -39.68 -19.27 -29.86
CA LEU A 9 -40.61 -19.85 -28.90
C LEU A 9 -40.29 -19.37 -27.48
N SER A 10 -38.98 -19.40 -27.08
CA SER A 10 -38.54 -18.94 -25.77
C SER A 10 -38.80 -17.45 -25.56
N LEU A 11 -38.54 -16.61 -26.57
CA LEU A 11 -38.84 -15.17 -26.51
C LEU A 11 -40.37 -14.87 -26.42
N ARG A 12 -41.20 -15.66 -27.12
CA ARG A 12 -42.63 -15.54 -27.04
C ARG A 12 -43.13 -15.92 -25.65
N ASN A 13 -42.64 -17.01 -25.09
CA ASN A 13 -42.96 -17.49 -23.76
C ASN A 13 -42.61 -16.47 -22.65
N LEU A 14 -41.44 -15.82 -22.74
CA LEU A 14 -41.05 -14.74 -21.83
C LEU A 14 -42.01 -13.52 -21.94
N ARG A 15 -42.51 -13.23 -23.16
CA ARG A 15 -43.42 -12.11 -23.37
C ARG A 15 -44.82 -12.38 -22.78
N GLU A 16 -45.26 -13.62 -22.71
CA GLU A 16 -46.59 -14.00 -22.11
C GLU A 16 -46.51 -13.89 -20.57
N ALA A 17 -45.39 -14.20 -19.92
CA ALA A 17 -45.18 -14.12 -18.48
C ALA A 17 -44.35 -12.90 -18.04
N LYS A 18 -44.67 -11.68 -18.53
CA LYS A 18 -43.86 -10.46 -18.37
C LYS A 18 -43.44 -10.15 -16.93
N LEU A 19 -44.37 -10.19 -15.98
CA LEU A 19 -44.06 -9.82 -14.59
C LEU A 19 -43.13 -10.80 -13.92
N ARG A 20 -43.30 -12.09 -14.19
CA ARG A 20 -42.49 -13.16 -13.63
C ARG A 20 -41.08 -13.20 -14.24
N GLY A 21 -40.98 -13.09 -15.57
CA GLY A 21 -39.72 -12.99 -16.26
C GLY A 21 -38.92 -11.75 -15.83
N ALA A 22 -39.58 -10.61 -15.59
CA ALA A 22 -38.96 -9.41 -15.10
C ALA A 22 -38.40 -9.58 -13.66
N LEU A 23 -39.16 -10.18 -12.76
CA LEU A 23 -38.72 -10.43 -11.37
C LEU A 23 -37.50 -11.38 -11.30
N THR A 24 -37.52 -12.46 -12.09
CA THR A 24 -36.37 -13.39 -12.14
C THR A 24 -35.16 -12.77 -12.79
N SER A 25 -35.33 -12.04 -13.90
CA SER A 25 -34.25 -11.31 -14.55
C SER A 25 -33.66 -10.27 -13.62
N MET A 26 -34.46 -9.57 -12.81
CA MET A 26 -34.00 -8.58 -11.85
C MET A 26 -33.08 -9.21 -10.77
N GLY A 27 -33.43 -10.42 -10.29
CA GLY A 27 -32.58 -11.17 -9.36
C GLY A 27 -31.20 -11.47 -9.97
N VAL A 28 -31.16 -11.90 -11.24
CA VAL A 28 -29.90 -12.16 -11.96
C VAL A 28 -29.14 -10.87 -12.21
N ILE A 29 -29.81 -9.79 -12.63
CA ILE A 29 -29.19 -8.47 -12.84
C ILE A 29 -28.51 -7.98 -11.57
N VAL A 30 -29.21 -8.00 -10.44
CA VAL A 30 -28.65 -7.58 -9.15
C VAL A 30 -27.48 -8.47 -8.74
N GLY A 31 -27.62 -9.80 -8.83
CA GLY A 31 -26.54 -10.74 -8.50
C GLY A 31 -25.29 -10.53 -9.32
N VAL A 32 -25.43 -10.36 -10.64
CA VAL A 32 -24.31 -10.08 -11.54
C VAL A 32 -23.70 -8.70 -11.27
N ALA A 33 -24.54 -7.67 -11.09
CA ALA A 33 -24.05 -6.32 -10.80
C ALA A 33 -23.19 -6.30 -9.53
N VAL A 34 -23.65 -6.94 -8.46
CA VAL A 34 -22.91 -7.03 -7.20
C VAL A 34 -21.57 -7.72 -7.39
N ILE A 35 -21.52 -8.89 -8.06
CA ILE A 35 -20.29 -9.63 -8.29
C ILE A 35 -19.31 -8.80 -9.13
N VAL A 36 -19.77 -8.21 -10.22
CA VAL A 36 -18.94 -7.42 -11.14
C VAL A 36 -18.37 -6.19 -10.45
N THR A 37 -19.21 -5.42 -9.71
CA THR A 37 -18.74 -4.24 -8.95
C THR A 37 -17.70 -4.62 -7.90
N MET A 38 -17.89 -5.73 -7.19
CA MET A 38 -16.94 -6.18 -6.16
C MET A 38 -15.60 -6.58 -6.75
N ILE A 39 -15.58 -7.38 -7.82
CA ILE A 39 -14.34 -7.76 -8.51
C ILE A 39 -13.68 -6.53 -9.15
N SER A 40 -14.47 -5.63 -9.75
CA SER A 40 -14.01 -4.36 -10.31
C SER A 40 -13.30 -3.49 -9.28
N PHE A 41 -13.83 -3.42 -8.06
CA PHE A 41 -13.23 -2.69 -6.93
C PHE A 41 -11.88 -3.30 -6.53
N GLY A 42 -11.81 -4.62 -6.34
CA GLY A 42 -10.55 -5.31 -6.00
C GLY A 42 -9.45 -5.06 -7.05
N LEU A 43 -9.80 -5.23 -8.34
CA LEU A 43 -8.88 -4.99 -9.46
C LEU A 43 -8.45 -3.51 -9.57
N GLY A 44 -9.39 -2.58 -9.36
CA GLY A 44 -9.11 -1.15 -9.39
C GLY A 44 -8.14 -0.73 -8.30
N LEU A 45 -8.36 -1.19 -7.08
CA LEU A 45 -7.51 -0.90 -5.94
C LEU A 45 -6.11 -1.50 -6.12
N GLN A 46 -6.00 -2.74 -6.57
CA GLN A 46 -4.73 -3.40 -6.88
C GLN A 46 -3.96 -2.62 -7.97
N ARG A 47 -4.64 -2.24 -9.06
CA ARG A 47 -4.03 -1.49 -10.18
C ARG A 47 -3.48 -0.14 -9.71
N ASN A 48 -4.23 0.58 -8.89
CA ASN A 48 -3.82 1.88 -8.36
C ASN A 48 -2.60 1.78 -7.45
N MET A 49 -2.55 0.78 -6.57
CA MET A 49 -1.38 0.58 -5.72
C MET A 49 -0.14 0.25 -6.54
N LEU A 50 -0.24 -0.70 -7.48
CA LEU A 50 0.86 -1.09 -8.36
C LEU A 50 1.35 0.07 -9.25
N SER A 51 0.46 0.88 -9.81
CA SER A 51 0.85 2.00 -10.66
C SER A 51 1.63 3.07 -9.90
N ARG A 52 1.26 3.35 -8.65
CA ARG A 52 1.99 4.29 -7.78
C ARG A 52 3.39 3.81 -7.44
N PHE A 53 3.57 2.54 -7.12
CA PHE A 53 4.89 1.98 -6.86
C PHE A 53 5.79 1.97 -8.11
N ARG A 54 5.21 1.70 -9.30
CA ARG A 54 5.94 1.78 -10.56
C ARG A 54 6.39 3.19 -10.89
N ALA A 55 5.53 4.18 -10.68
CA ALA A 55 5.85 5.58 -10.94
C ALA A 55 7.02 6.08 -10.06
N LEU A 56 7.21 5.50 -8.87
CA LEU A 56 8.29 5.84 -7.95
C LEU A 56 9.57 5.03 -8.18
N ASP A 57 9.60 4.10 -9.15
CA ASP A 57 10.75 3.22 -9.48
C ASP A 57 11.26 2.41 -8.26
N LEU A 58 10.35 2.12 -7.31
CA LEU A 58 10.67 1.47 -6.04
C LEU A 58 10.81 -0.06 -6.15
N PHE A 59 10.47 -0.62 -7.30
CA PHE A 59 10.60 -2.06 -7.55
C PHE A 59 12.05 -2.53 -7.67
N ASN A 60 12.97 -1.60 -7.93
CA ASN A 60 14.38 -1.88 -8.08
C ASN A 60 15.19 -1.50 -6.83
N GLU A 61 14.53 -1.12 -5.73
CA GLU A 61 15.19 -0.67 -4.51
C GLU A 61 14.96 -1.67 -3.37
N ILE A 62 16.06 -1.99 -2.67
CA ILE A 62 16.08 -2.76 -1.43
C ILE A 62 16.61 -1.84 -0.34
N ARG A 63 15.88 -1.66 0.74
CA ARG A 63 16.38 -0.99 1.93
C ARG A 63 17.08 -2.03 2.81
N VAL A 64 18.33 -1.76 3.11
CA VAL A 64 19.20 -2.61 3.94
C VAL A 64 19.37 -1.94 5.29
N PHE A 65 19.25 -2.73 6.35
CA PHE A 65 19.41 -2.27 7.72
C PHE A 65 20.61 -2.97 8.35
N GLY A 66 21.47 -2.18 8.98
CA GLY A 66 22.51 -2.65 9.86
C GLY A 66 22.03 -2.78 11.31
N LYS A 67 22.87 -3.38 12.15
CA LYS A 67 22.65 -3.44 13.58
C LYS A 67 22.74 -2.01 14.15
N SER A 68 21.64 -1.52 14.74
CA SER A 68 21.59 -0.16 15.25
C SER A 68 22.21 -0.06 16.64
N LEU A 69 22.78 1.11 16.98
CA LEU A 69 23.30 1.42 18.32
C LEU A 69 22.29 1.12 19.41
N PHE A 70 21.05 1.52 19.22
CA PHE A 70 19.98 1.28 20.19
C PHE A 70 19.72 -0.23 20.39
N SER A 71 19.72 -1.03 19.32
CA SER A 71 19.57 -2.49 19.42
C SER A 71 20.77 -3.14 20.10
N MET A 72 21.97 -2.59 19.92
CA MET A 72 23.17 -3.04 20.61
C MET A 72 23.16 -2.70 22.10
N ALA A 73 22.76 -1.49 22.44
CA ALA A 73 22.63 -1.02 23.81
C ALA A 73 21.59 -1.80 24.62
N MET A 74 20.47 -2.17 23.97
CA MET A 74 19.36 -2.91 24.59
C MET A 74 19.49 -4.44 24.52
N ALA A 75 20.53 -4.97 23.90
CA ALA A 75 20.70 -6.43 23.71
C ALA A 75 20.65 -7.23 25.04
N ASN A 76 21.15 -6.66 26.12
CA ASN A 76 21.13 -7.29 27.46
C ASN A 76 19.79 -7.09 28.21
N VAL A 77 19.05 -6.04 27.90
CA VAL A 77 17.77 -5.72 28.54
C VAL A 77 16.65 -6.57 27.91
N ASP A 78 16.71 -6.75 26.60
CA ASP A 78 15.72 -7.51 25.83
C ASP A 78 15.70 -9.02 26.20
N GLN A 79 16.82 -9.58 26.64
CA GLN A 79 16.88 -10.97 27.13
C GLN A 79 16.10 -11.18 28.46
N LYS A 80 16.00 -10.17 29.31
CA LYS A 80 15.21 -10.25 30.55
C LYS A 80 13.71 -10.01 30.34
N LEU A 81 13.37 -9.11 29.41
CA LEU A 81 11.98 -8.73 29.10
C LEU A 81 11.26 -9.76 28.20
N ARG A 82 11.98 -10.47 27.33
CA ARG A 82 11.40 -11.51 26.45
C ARG A 82 10.86 -12.74 27.16
N ARG A 83 11.12 -12.90 28.45
CA ARG A 83 10.61 -14.05 29.22
C ARG A 83 9.14 -13.92 29.60
N ASP A 84 8.55 -12.73 29.53
CA ASP A 84 7.20 -12.47 30.05
C ASP A 84 6.18 -11.98 29.00
N GLU A 85 6.53 -11.85 27.70
CA GLU A 85 5.59 -11.34 26.72
C GLU A 85 4.98 -12.42 25.81
N ASN A 86 3.65 -12.44 25.81
CA ASN A 86 2.79 -13.20 24.90
C ASN A 86 3.07 -12.85 23.42
N PRO A 87 3.15 -13.84 22.50
CA PRO A 87 3.48 -13.61 21.08
C PRO A 87 2.46 -12.75 20.29
N GLY A 88 1.31 -12.42 20.88
CA GLY A 88 0.19 -11.78 20.19
C GLY A 88 0.17 -10.25 20.12
N ASP A 89 0.98 -9.54 20.90
CA ASP A 89 0.83 -8.06 21.07
C ASP A 89 1.94 -7.23 20.43
N ARG A 90 2.43 -7.67 19.27
CA ARG A 90 3.51 -6.99 18.55
C ARG A 90 2.98 -5.92 17.58
N ARG A 91 2.44 -4.83 18.09
CA ARG A 91 2.23 -3.59 17.33
C ARG A 91 3.55 -2.81 17.24
N GLY A 92 4.45 -3.25 16.34
CA GLY A 92 5.65 -2.49 15.98
C GLY A 92 5.48 -1.79 14.63
N PRO A 93 6.39 -0.84 14.27
CA PRO A 93 6.29 -0.12 13.00
C PRO A 93 6.26 -1.07 11.80
N ALA A 94 5.51 -0.68 10.77
CA ALA A 94 5.17 -1.49 9.58
C ALA A 94 6.37 -1.95 8.72
N PHE A 95 7.59 -1.49 9.03
CA PHE A 95 8.82 -1.78 8.30
C PHE A 95 9.81 -2.55 9.17
N ARG A 96 9.60 -3.86 9.34
CA ARG A 96 10.61 -4.71 9.98
C ARG A 96 11.38 -5.46 8.91
N PRO A 97 12.73 -5.53 9.02
CA PRO A 97 13.51 -6.42 8.18
C PRO A 97 13.10 -7.88 8.46
N ASP A 98 13.13 -8.72 7.44
CA ASP A 98 12.76 -10.14 7.55
C ASP A 98 13.54 -10.90 8.62
N LYS A 99 14.80 -10.50 8.83
CA LYS A 99 15.66 -11.00 9.90
C LYS A 99 16.29 -9.84 10.63
N ALA A 100 16.45 -9.97 11.94
CA ALA A 100 17.18 -8.99 12.73
C ALA A 100 18.64 -8.91 12.23
N PRO A 101 19.16 -7.69 11.93
CA PRO A 101 20.51 -7.53 11.45
C PRO A 101 21.52 -7.94 12.54
N THR A 102 22.56 -8.66 12.14
CA THR A 102 23.63 -9.13 13.03
C THR A 102 24.92 -8.34 12.87
N ARG A 103 25.07 -7.61 11.75
CA ARG A 103 26.29 -6.87 11.39
C ARG A 103 26.03 -5.38 11.30
N ILE A 104 27.03 -4.58 11.62
CA ILE A 104 27.02 -3.12 11.49
C ILE A 104 27.16 -2.76 10.01
N LEU A 105 26.44 -1.73 9.59
CA LEU A 105 26.50 -1.22 8.22
C LEU A 105 27.48 -0.06 8.16
N ASP A 106 28.78 -0.38 8.06
CA ASP A 106 29.87 0.56 7.91
C ASP A 106 30.31 0.75 6.44
N ASP A 107 31.29 1.59 6.18
CA ASP A 107 31.79 1.84 4.82
C ASP A 107 32.32 0.57 4.16
N ALA A 108 32.95 -0.33 4.93
CA ALA A 108 33.43 -1.61 4.44
C ALA A 108 32.27 -2.52 4.00
N ALA A 109 31.20 -2.53 4.79
CA ALA A 109 29.96 -3.24 4.45
C ALA A 109 29.27 -2.68 3.21
N VAL A 110 29.22 -1.35 3.07
CA VAL A 110 28.68 -0.68 1.88
C VAL A 110 29.49 -1.06 0.63
N ALA A 111 30.82 -1.06 0.72
CA ALA A 111 31.70 -1.46 -0.38
C ALA A 111 31.57 -2.96 -0.73
N GLU A 112 31.28 -3.82 0.25
CA GLU A 112 31.02 -5.24 0.03
C GLU A 112 29.65 -5.46 -0.66
N ILE A 113 28.62 -4.77 -0.21
CA ILE A 113 27.28 -4.82 -0.81
C ILE A 113 27.34 -4.37 -2.28
N GLN A 114 28.13 -3.34 -2.58
CA GLN A 114 28.27 -2.82 -3.95
C GLN A 114 28.89 -3.83 -4.91
N LYS A 115 29.64 -4.82 -4.40
CA LYS A 115 30.26 -5.89 -5.21
C LYS A 115 29.31 -7.05 -5.51
N ILE A 116 28.11 -7.08 -4.93
CA ILE A 116 27.14 -8.15 -5.16
C ILE A 116 26.67 -8.08 -6.62
N PRO A 117 26.68 -9.20 -7.37
CA PRO A 117 26.17 -9.23 -8.73
C PRO A 117 24.71 -8.78 -8.79
N GLY A 118 24.38 -7.87 -9.72
CA GLY A 118 23.03 -7.30 -9.85
C GLY A 118 22.81 -6.01 -9.06
N VAL A 119 23.71 -5.61 -8.16
CA VAL A 119 23.67 -4.30 -7.51
C VAL A 119 24.27 -3.25 -8.45
N SER A 120 23.48 -2.21 -8.72
CA SER A 120 23.92 -1.08 -9.55
C SER A 120 24.44 0.08 -8.72
N TYR A 121 23.89 0.27 -7.52
CA TYR A 121 24.22 1.41 -6.67
C TYR A 121 23.82 1.15 -5.22
N VAL A 122 24.64 1.64 -4.29
CA VAL A 122 24.37 1.60 -2.84
C VAL A 122 24.46 3.02 -2.29
N GLU A 123 23.40 3.50 -1.68
CA GLU A 123 23.33 4.82 -1.04
C GLU A 123 23.11 4.66 0.46
N PRO A 124 24.13 4.93 1.29
CA PRO A 124 23.94 4.96 2.74
C PRO A 124 22.98 6.09 3.13
N ASP A 125 22.09 5.80 4.09
CA ASP A 125 21.11 6.73 4.61
C ASP A 125 21.53 7.18 6.01
N ILE A 126 21.75 8.48 6.16
CA ILE A 126 22.01 9.13 7.44
C ILE A 126 20.91 10.13 7.65
N GLY A 127 20.16 9.97 8.73
CA GLY A 127 19.09 10.90 9.10
C GLY A 127 19.30 11.40 10.54
N PHE A 128 19.15 12.71 10.73
CA PHE A 128 19.15 13.34 12.04
C PHE A 128 18.26 14.58 12.02
N THR A 129 17.90 15.05 13.21
CA THR A 129 17.15 16.30 13.36
C THR A 129 18.06 17.37 13.91
N VAL A 130 17.99 18.57 13.33
CA VAL A 130 18.78 19.74 13.75
C VAL A 130 17.94 21.00 13.70
N TYR A 131 18.23 21.97 14.56
CA TYR A 131 17.64 23.30 14.43
C TYR A 131 18.29 24.04 13.28
N VAL A 132 17.46 24.51 12.35
CA VAL A 132 17.90 25.25 11.16
C VAL A 132 17.40 26.68 11.26
N ARG A 133 18.30 27.64 10.98
CA ARG A 133 17.90 29.03 10.75
C ARG A 133 17.83 29.28 9.25
N CYS A 134 16.68 29.73 8.78
CA CYS A 134 16.40 30.08 7.39
C CYS A 134 15.55 31.34 7.35
N ASN A 135 15.98 32.36 6.61
CA ASN A 135 15.25 33.64 6.50
C ASN A 135 14.82 34.23 7.86
N GLY A 136 15.68 34.18 8.86
CA GLY A 136 15.44 34.66 10.21
C GLY A 136 14.54 33.77 11.10
N LYS A 137 13.90 32.73 10.57
CA LYS A 137 13.13 31.76 11.32
C LYS A 137 14.00 30.61 11.79
N VAL A 138 13.75 30.10 13.00
CA VAL A 138 14.43 28.94 13.57
C VAL A 138 13.40 27.85 13.86
N PHE A 139 13.63 26.65 13.33
CA PHE A 139 12.74 25.52 13.51
C PHE A 139 13.52 24.19 13.42
N PRO A 140 13.03 23.12 14.08
CA PRO A 140 13.61 21.81 13.99
C PRO A 140 13.36 21.20 12.60
N GLN A 141 14.39 20.62 11.99
CA GLN A 141 14.31 20.05 10.65
C GLN A 141 14.99 18.69 10.56
N SER A 142 14.32 17.74 9.91
CA SER A 142 14.91 16.44 9.56
C SER A 142 15.83 16.60 8.36
N VAL A 143 17.06 16.18 8.53
CA VAL A 143 18.15 16.24 7.53
C VAL A 143 18.56 14.85 7.14
N SER A 144 18.84 14.62 5.87
CA SER A 144 19.42 13.37 5.36
C SER A 144 20.67 13.63 4.55
N GLY A 145 21.60 12.67 4.58
CA GLY A 145 22.78 12.66 3.71
C GLY A 145 22.40 12.27 2.29
N ALA A 146 23.00 12.95 1.30
CA ALA A 146 22.89 12.59 -0.12
C ALA A 146 24.27 12.28 -0.69
N SER A 147 24.39 11.15 -1.37
CA SER A 147 25.62 10.80 -2.08
C SER A 147 25.81 11.65 -3.34
N VAL A 148 27.05 11.98 -3.67
CA VAL A 148 27.41 12.71 -4.90
C VAL A 148 28.56 11.97 -5.58
N PRO A 149 28.41 11.56 -6.85
CA PRO A 149 27.22 11.65 -7.70
C PRO A 149 26.08 10.79 -7.19
N ASN A 150 24.83 11.21 -7.46
CA ASN A 150 23.66 10.53 -6.98
C ASN A 150 22.88 9.91 -8.15
N ALA A 151 22.58 8.61 -8.06
CA ALA A 151 21.77 7.86 -9.02
C ALA A 151 20.36 7.55 -8.49
N SER A 152 20.01 8.06 -7.31
CA SER A 152 18.69 7.84 -6.71
C SER A 152 17.58 8.49 -7.53
N SER A 153 16.45 7.80 -7.65
CA SER A 153 15.25 8.33 -8.28
C SER A 153 14.67 9.56 -7.57
N ARG A 154 15.11 9.77 -6.34
CA ARG A 154 14.68 10.87 -5.45
C ARG A 154 15.05 12.26 -5.97
N PHE A 155 16.16 12.37 -6.70
CA PHE A 155 16.72 13.63 -7.20
C PHE A 155 16.58 13.83 -8.71
N LYS A 156 15.53 13.24 -9.32
CA LYS A 156 15.30 13.35 -10.77
C LYS A 156 14.64 14.65 -11.20
N THR A 157 13.78 15.23 -10.35
CA THR A 157 12.99 16.41 -10.68
C THR A 157 13.27 17.54 -9.70
N PHE A 158 13.67 18.70 -10.25
CA PHE A 158 13.89 19.93 -9.49
C PHE A 158 12.86 20.97 -9.90
N ALA A 159 12.26 21.64 -8.91
CA ALA A 159 11.41 22.81 -9.15
C ALA A 159 12.24 24.03 -9.52
N ALA A 160 13.44 24.15 -8.92
CA ALA A 160 14.44 25.18 -9.23
C ALA A 160 15.84 24.69 -8.81
N GLY A 161 16.89 25.24 -9.46
CA GLY A 161 18.26 24.90 -9.14
C GLY A 161 18.69 23.52 -9.66
N GLN A 162 19.67 22.94 -8.99
CA GLN A 162 20.33 21.68 -9.40
C GLN A 162 20.76 20.85 -8.20
N MET A 163 21.25 19.63 -8.46
CA MET A 163 21.84 18.75 -7.43
C MET A 163 23.12 19.38 -6.86
N ILE A 164 23.48 18.95 -5.65
CA ILE A 164 24.76 19.27 -4.99
C ILE A 164 25.92 19.00 -5.96
N SER A 165 26.81 19.97 -6.12
CA SER A 165 27.85 19.94 -7.15
C SER A 165 28.97 18.95 -6.84
N ARG A 166 29.36 18.82 -5.57
CA ARG A 166 30.49 17.96 -5.09
C ARG A 166 30.18 17.39 -3.72
N ALA A 167 30.78 16.24 -3.43
CA ALA A 167 30.62 15.53 -2.15
C ALA A 167 31.11 16.32 -0.91
N ASP A 168 31.96 17.31 -1.11
CA ASP A 168 32.54 18.18 -0.09
C ASP A 168 31.98 19.60 -0.09
N ALA A 169 31.00 19.90 -0.95
CA ALA A 169 30.45 21.24 -1.08
C ALA A 169 29.54 21.57 0.13
N ASP A 170 29.59 22.82 0.61
CA ASP A 170 28.62 23.33 1.57
C ASP A 170 27.31 23.76 0.86
N GLU A 171 26.71 22.80 0.17
CA GLU A 171 25.47 22.94 -0.58
C GLU A 171 24.39 22.03 0.00
N ALA A 172 23.14 22.47 -0.13
CA ALA A 172 22.00 21.70 0.32
C ALA A 172 20.91 21.66 -0.75
N VAL A 173 20.17 20.56 -0.80
CA VAL A 173 18.96 20.42 -1.60
C VAL A 173 17.77 20.33 -0.63
N VAL A 174 16.73 21.11 -0.89
CA VAL A 174 15.57 21.25 0.00
C VAL A 174 14.29 20.87 -0.73
N SER A 175 13.26 20.51 0.05
CA SER A 175 11.92 20.28 -0.50
C SER A 175 11.11 21.58 -0.59
N ASP A 176 10.03 21.58 -1.39
CA ASP A 176 9.09 22.71 -1.45
C ASP A 176 8.50 23.07 -0.09
N VAL A 177 8.19 22.06 0.75
CA VAL A 177 7.66 22.26 2.11
C VAL A 177 8.65 23.02 2.99
N PHE A 178 9.94 22.75 2.84
CA PHE A 178 10.98 23.48 3.57
C PHE A 178 11.02 24.96 3.14
N VAL A 179 10.90 25.22 1.84
CA VAL A 179 10.87 26.59 1.29
C VAL A 179 9.68 27.40 1.80
N GLU A 180 8.50 26.78 1.86
CA GLU A 180 7.30 27.38 2.43
C GLU A 180 7.46 27.67 3.94
N THR A 181 8.05 26.75 4.69
CA THR A 181 8.35 26.93 6.14
C THR A 181 9.30 28.09 6.36
N CYS A 182 10.32 28.27 5.52
CA CYS A 182 11.20 29.44 5.51
C CYS A 182 10.47 30.75 5.19
N GLY A 183 9.32 30.70 4.53
CA GLY A 183 8.51 31.86 4.16
C GLY A 183 8.86 32.49 2.80
N TYR A 184 9.50 31.74 1.90
CA TYR A 184 9.69 32.19 0.53
C TYR A 184 8.41 31.99 -0.29
N ALA A 185 8.05 32.98 -1.11
CA ALA A 185 6.84 32.93 -1.92
C ALA A 185 7.00 32.04 -3.17
N LYS A 186 8.22 31.94 -3.70
CA LYS A 186 8.53 31.13 -4.87
C LYS A 186 9.78 30.28 -4.62
N ALA A 187 9.79 29.06 -5.16
CA ALA A 187 10.92 28.16 -5.07
C ALA A 187 12.22 28.81 -5.61
N ALA A 188 12.14 29.52 -6.71
CA ALA A 188 13.30 30.17 -7.33
C ALA A 188 13.99 31.20 -6.41
N ASP A 189 13.26 31.85 -5.52
CA ASP A 189 13.80 32.91 -4.63
C ASP A 189 14.66 32.32 -3.50
N ALA A 190 14.50 31.03 -3.18
CA ALA A 190 15.26 30.34 -2.14
C ALA A 190 16.59 29.77 -2.69
N VAL A 191 16.74 29.58 -3.99
CA VAL A 191 18.01 29.08 -4.59
C VAL A 191 19.12 30.10 -4.37
N GLY A 192 20.26 29.66 -3.90
CA GLY A 192 21.43 30.50 -3.60
C GLY A 192 21.40 31.13 -2.20
N GLN A 193 20.28 31.04 -1.49
CA GLN A 193 20.19 31.51 -0.09
C GLN A 193 20.94 30.57 0.85
N THR A 194 21.32 31.08 2.01
CA THR A 194 22.05 30.33 3.04
C THR A 194 21.12 29.84 4.14
N ILE A 195 21.35 28.62 4.58
CA ILE A 195 20.75 28.00 5.76
C ILE A 195 21.83 27.72 6.78
N GLU A 196 21.49 27.88 8.07
CA GLU A 196 22.45 27.69 9.15
C GLU A 196 22.00 26.55 10.04
N PHE A 197 22.88 25.57 10.26
CA PHE A 197 22.69 24.54 11.26
C PHE A 197 23.10 25.10 12.62
N LEU A 198 22.21 24.97 13.59
CA LEU A 198 22.41 25.51 14.93
C LEU A 198 22.72 24.37 15.90
N THR A 199 23.63 24.61 16.81
CA THR A 199 23.92 23.75 17.95
C THR A 199 23.79 24.53 19.25
N THR A 200 23.54 23.84 20.35
CA THR A 200 23.56 24.46 21.69
C THR A 200 25.01 24.67 22.12
N ARG A 201 25.32 25.84 22.66
CA ARG A 201 26.64 26.09 23.25
C ARG A 201 26.79 25.26 24.52
N ASN A 202 27.54 24.17 24.45
CA ASN A 202 27.93 23.42 25.63
C ASN A 202 29.13 24.13 26.31
N ASP A 203 28.86 25.05 27.21
CA ASP A 203 29.91 25.72 28.06
C ASP A 203 30.45 24.80 29.16
N LYS A 204 30.26 23.48 29.04
CA LYS A 204 30.84 22.51 29.99
C LYS A 204 32.10 21.87 29.41
N SER A 205 33.23 22.54 29.60
CA SER A 205 34.48 21.86 29.83
C SER A 205 34.32 20.96 31.07
N PRO A 206 34.82 19.70 31.06
CA PRO A 206 34.76 18.87 32.26
C PRO A 206 35.74 19.44 33.30
N GLN A 207 35.27 20.30 34.20
CA GLN A 207 35.98 20.52 35.43
C GLN A 207 35.76 19.31 36.33
N ALA A 208 36.80 18.52 36.46
CA ALA A 208 36.94 17.53 37.50
C ALA A 208 36.86 18.22 38.86
N GLY A 209 35.96 17.75 39.72
CA GLY A 209 36.00 17.98 41.15
C GLY A 209 35.20 19.17 41.66
N ALA A 210 33.97 18.93 42.05
CA ALA A 210 33.36 19.59 43.23
C ALA A 210 32.18 18.72 43.66
N GLU A 211 32.39 18.04 44.77
CA GLU A 211 31.33 17.54 45.65
C GLU A 211 30.43 18.69 46.03
N LYS A 212 29.14 18.55 45.86
CA LYS A 212 28.14 19.38 46.59
C LYS A 212 26.92 18.54 46.93
N GLU A 213 26.85 18.41 48.22
CA GLU A 213 25.75 18.18 49.15
C GLU A 213 24.32 18.14 48.58
N THR A 214 23.70 17.07 48.96
CA THR A 214 22.28 16.75 48.93
C THR A 214 21.46 17.78 49.73
N GLN A 215 20.50 18.43 49.10
CA GLN A 215 19.29 18.91 49.79
C GLN A 215 18.05 18.35 49.10
N PRO A 216 17.10 17.81 49.88
CA PRO A 216 15.86 17.29 49.35
C PRO A 216 14.77 18.36 49.39
N ASN A 217 13.91 18.30 48.43
CA ASN A 217 12.58 18.88 48.26
C ASN A 217 12.47 19.85 47.09
N ASP A 218 11.87 19.33 46.01
CA ASP A 218 10.63 19.90 45.48
C ASP A 218 10.00 18.89 44.51
N GLU A 219 8.78 18.49 44.81
CA GLU A 219 7.89 17.70 44.01
C GLU A 219 7.39 18.55 42.84
N SER A 220 8.02 18.44 41.68
CA SER A 220 7.41 18.75 40.38
C SER A 220 7.50 17.51 39.52
N GLY A 221 6.34 16.89 39.26
CA GLY A 221 6.20 15.62 38.53
C GLY A 221 6.56 15.75 37.07
N GLY A 222 7.84 15.82 36.75
CA GLY A 222 8.35 15.63 35.41
C GLY A 222 8.45 14.14 35.10
N ILE A 223 8.00 13.73 33.92
CA ILE A 223 8.10 12.37 33.43
C ILE A 223 9.58 12.05 33.28
N SER A 224 10.11 11.13 34.08
CA SER A 224 11.48 10.64 33.95
C SER A 224 11.48 9.27 33.28
N PHE A 225 12.28 9.11 32.25
CA PHE A 225 12.53 7.83 31.60
C PHE A 225 13.89 7.32 32.07
N PHE A 226 13.92 6.19 32.78
CA PHE A 226 15.12 5.61 33.40
C PHE A 226 15.88 6.56 34.36
N GLY A 227 15.16 7.44 35.07
CA GLY A 227 15.79 8.35 36.05
C GLY A 227 16.46 9.58 35.43
N LEU A 228 16.32 9.80 34.13
CA LEU A 228 16.72 11.00 33.41
C LEU A 228 15.46 11.85 33.15
N PRO A 229 15.43 13.13 33.55
CA PRO A 229 14.30 13.99 33.23
C PRO A 229 14.19 14.18 31.74
N LEU A 230 13.02 13.85 31.16
CA LEU A 230 12.66 14.25 29.82
C LEU A 230 12.26 15.72 29.89
N GLU A 231 13.11 16.60 29.40
CA GLU A 231 12.70 17.98 29.15
C GLU A 231 11.60 17.95 28.06
N GLU A 232 10.40 18.40 28.44
CA GLU A 232 9.34 18.69 27.49
C GLU A 232 9.91 19.65 26.44
N SER A 233 9.98 19.23 25.20
CA SER A 233 10.37 20.08 24.08
C SER A 233 9.27 21.10 23.82
N ASN A 234 9.34 22.22 24.54
CA ASN A 234 8.67 23.43 24.09
C ASN A 234 9.23 23.80 22.71
N GLU A 235 8.37 24.06 21.74
CA GLU A 235 8.67 24.40 20.35
C GLU A 235 9.54 25.67 20.16
N THR A 236 9.98 26.32 21.24
CA THR A 236 10.88 27.46 21.21
C THR A 236 12.33 27.00 21.20
N ALA A 237 13.07 27.40 20.17
CA ALA A 237 14.50 27.16 20.07
C ALA A 237 15.22 27.58 21.36
N PRO A 238 16.15 26.75 21.87
CA PRO A 238 16.90 27.10 23.09
C PRO A 238 17.63 28.42 22.88
N SER A 239 17.54 29.30 23.88
CA SER A 239 18.08 30.69 23.85
C SER A 239 19.60 30.78 23.62
N ASN A 240 20.33 29.67 23.64
CA ASN A 240 21.79 29.59 23.59
C ASN A 240 22.27 28.84 22.33
N THR A 241 21.59 29.00 21.21
CA THR A 241 22.00 28.39 19.94
C THR A 241 23.05 29.22 19.22
N ILE A 242 24.12 28.57 18.76
CA ILE A 242 25.16 29.15 17.88
C ILE A 242 25.13 28.48 16.52
N THR A 243 25.48 29.24 15.48
CA THR A 243 25.67 28.69 14.13
C THR A 243 26.91 27.79 14.11
N ALA A 244 26.70 26.51 13.80
CA ALA A 244 27.78 25.53 13.72
C ALA A 244 28.28 25.29 12.29
N ARG A 245 27.36 25.32 11.31
CA ARG A 245 27.69 25.15 9.90
C ARG A 245 26.66 25.83 9.00
N THR A 246 27.11 26.37 7.89
CA THR A 246 26.25 27.02 6.88
C THR A 246 26.24 26.23 5.60
N PHE A 247 25.08 26.15 4.94
CA PHE A 247 24.92 25.54 3.62
C PHE A 247 24.19 26.50 2.71
N ARG A 248 24.56 26.48 1.42
CA ARG A 248 23.83 27.21 0.38
C ARG A 248 22.81 26.31 -0.29
N ILE A 249 21.60 26.78 -0.49
CA ILE A 249 20.57 26.05 -1.23
C ILE A 249 20.97 25.98 -2.70
N ALA A 250 21.36 24.80 -3.17
CA ALA A 250 21.71 24.54 -4.55
C ALA A 250 20.51 24.18 -5.42
N GLY A 251 19.53 23.50 -4.84
CA GLY A 251 18.33 23.10 -5.57
C GLY A 251 17.14 22.82 -4.68
N ILE A 252 15.98 22.86 -5.28
CA ILE A 252 14.72 22.61 -4.63
C ILE A 252 14.07 21.46 -5.38
N LEU A 253 13.82 20.37 -4.65
CA LEU A 253 13.13 19.21 -5.19
C LEU A 253 11.70 19.62 -5.53
N GLY A 254 11.35 19.51 -6.80
CA GLY A 254 9.98 19.63 -7.23
C GLY A 254 9.23 18.43 -6.63
N GLN A 255 8.33 18.72 -5.71
CA GLN A 255 7.26 17.76 -5.54
C GLN A 255 6.52 17.74 -6.87
N GLU A 256 6.61 16.68 -7.66
CA GLU A 256 5.42 16.29 -8.42
C GLU A 256 4.30 16.41 -7.40
N LYS A 257 3.33 17.32 -7.64
CA LYS A 257 2.17 17.49 -6.75
C LYS A 257 1.67 16.10 -6.43
N ARG A 258 2.10 15.55 -5.31
CA ARG A 258 1.66 14.25 -4.81
C ARG A 258 0.25 14.42 -4.28
N GLU A 259 -0.62 14.74 -5.22
CA GLU A 259 -2.05 14.81 -5.00
C GLU A 259 -2.49 13.42 -4.51
N GLY A 260 -2.77 13.33 -3.22
CA GLY A 260 -3.43 12.17 -2.64
C GLY A 260 -2.61 11.17 -1.83
N VAL A 261 -1.36 11.47 -1.47
CA VAL A 261 -0.69 10.73 -0.39
C VAL A 261 -0.87 11.52 0.90
N ALA A 262 -1.77 11.06 1.77
CA ALA A 262 -1.82 11.56 3.14
C ALA A 262 -0.41 11.49 3.74
N GLN A 263 0.08 12.58 4.33
CA GLN A 263 1.41 12.68 4.96
C GLN A 263 1.67 11.62 6.05
N GLY A 264 0.68 10.84 6.43
CA GLY A 264 0.73 9.77 7.43
C GLY A 264 0.68 8.34 6.88
N GLY A 265 0.75 8.11 5.56
CA GLY A 265 0.79 6.75 5.02
C GLY A 265 2.18 6.10 5.14
N PRO A 266 2.27 4.74 5.08
CA PRO A 266 3.53 4.02 5.22
C PRO A 266 4.59 4.45 4.19
N VAL A 267 4.18 4.97 3.03
CA VAL A 267 5.08 5.50 2.00
C VAL A 267 5.61 6.90 2.37
N GLY A 268 4.84 7.72 3.09
CA GLY A 268 5.27 9.04 3.57
C GLY A 268 6.38 8.95 4.61
N LEU A 269 6.38 7.91 5.45
CA LEU A 269 7.42 7.65 6.44
C LEU A 269 8.77 7.24 5.82
N MET A 270 8.80 6.77 4.57
CA MET A 270 10.03 6.41 3.87
C MET A 270 10.86 7.60 3.34
N PHE A 271 10.26 8.80 3.22
CA PHE A 271 10.84 9.93 2.50
C PHE A 271 10.80 11.26 3.27
N ASN A 272 10.92 11.21 4.60
CA ASN A 272 10.63 12.36 5.48
C ASN A 272 11.76 13.37 5.67
N ALA A 273 12.89 13.27 4.99
CA ALA A 273 13.85 14.35 5.02
C ALA A 273 13.40 15.46 4.05
N SER A 274 13.25 16.66 4.54
CA SER A 274 12.94 17.84 3.73
C SER A 274 14.17 18.68 3.41
N LEU A 275 15.34 18.26 3.92
CA LEU A 275 16.62 18.89 3.70
C LEU A 275 17.70 17.82 3.49
N TYR A 276 18.46 17.95 2.42
CA TYR A 276 19.55 17.04 2.05
C TYR A 276 20.87 17.80 1.96
N VAL A 277 21.90 17.26 2.60
CA VAL A 277 23.28 17.76 2.55
C VAL A 277 24.21 16.67 2.04
N PRO A 278 25.47 16.96 1.62
CA PRO A 278 26.40 15.90 1.26
C PRO A 278 26.54 14.85 2.36
N LEU A 279 26.65 13.58 1.96
CA LEU A 279 26.76 12.46 2.89
C LEU A 279 27.90 12.62 3.89
N SER A 280 29.08 13.10 3.42
CA SER A 280 30.24 13.42 4.28
C SER A 280 29.91 14.48 5.32
N ALA A 281 29.20 15.54 4.93
CA ALA A 281 28.80 16.60 5.84
C ALA A 281 27.78 16.12 6.89
N ALA A 282 26.85 15.25 6.48
CA ALA A 282 25.89 14.62 7.38
C ALA A 282 26.58 13.68 8.38
N HIS A 283 27.53 12.88 7.92
CA HIS A 283 28.31 11.98 8.76
C HIS A 283 29.17 12.74 9.77
N ASP A 284 29.89 13.77 9.31
CA ASP A 284 30.67 14.65 10.20
C ASP A 284 29.82 15.33 11.26
N TRP A 285 28.61 15.77 10.86
CA TRP A 285 27.66 16.37 11.80
C TRP A 285 27.26 15.39 12.88
N LEU A 286 26.86 14.17 12.50
CA LEU A 286 26.43 13.14 13.42
C LEU A 286 27.52 12.76 14.43
N LEU A 287 28.77 12.68 13.97
CA LEU A 287 29.91 12.36 14.83
C LEU A 287 30.21 13.47 15.87
N LYS A 288 30.06 14.75 15.46
CA LYS A 288 30.39 15.91 16.32
C LYS A 288 29.25 16.36 17.24
N HIS A 289 27.99 16.08 16.85
CA HIS A 289 26.79 16.60 17.53
C HIS A 289 25.83 15.46 17.88
N ARG A 290 26.33 14.44 18.59
CA ARG A 290 25.46 13.38 19.09
C ARG A 290 24.53 13.93 20.15
N ASN A 291 23.28 13.46 20.14
CA ASN A 291 22.37 13.72 21.23
C ASN A 291 22.79 12.90 22.47
N PRO A 292 22.44 13.33 23.70
CA PRO A 292 22.82 12.64 24.93
C PRO A 292 22.38 11.17 24.97
N MET A 293 21.23 10.84 24.41
CA MET A 293 20.75 9.46 24.30
C MET A 293 21.63 8.59 23.40
N GLY A 294 22.15 9.15 22.29
CA GLY A 294 23.09 8.47 21.40
C GLY A 294 24.44 8.20 22.08
N GLU A 295 24.92 9.12 22.92
CA GLU A 295 26.15 8.91 23.71
C GLU A 295 25.99 7.81 24.76
N VAL A 296 24.86 7.79 25.47
CA VAL A 296 24.53 6.72 26.42
C VAL A 296 24.41 5.38 25.70
N ALA A 297 23.71 5.34 24.56
CA ALA A 297 23.57 4.12 23.77
C ALA A 297 24.95 3.60 23.27
N LEU A 298 25.84 4.49 22.85
CA LEU A 298 27.21 4.15 22.45
C LEU A 298 28.03 3.57 23.60
N ALA A 299 27.96 4.20 24.77
CA ALA A 299 28.65 3.75 25.96
C ALA A 299 28.15 2.34 26.37
N LEU A 300 26.84 2.12 26.38
CA LEU A 300 26.23 0.83 26.68
C LEU A 300 26.59 -0.25 25.64
N ALA A 301 26.61 0.09 24.33
CA ALA A 301 27.01 -0.82 23.27
C ALA A 301 28.48 -1.26 23.38
N ARG A 302 29.38 -0.37 23.79
CA ARG A 302 30.78 -0.68 24.08
C ARG A 302 30.93 -1.52 25.35
N GLN A 303 30.24 -1.15 26.42
CA GLN A 303 30.24 -1.90 27.68
C GLN A 303 29.68 -3.33 27.52
N SER A 304 28.71 -3.52 26.65
CA SER A 304 28.15 -4.83 26.34
C SER A 304 29.01 -5.70 25.41
N GLY A 305 30.17 -5.20 24.93
CA GLY A 305 31.05 -5.89 24.01
C GLY A 305 30.50 -6.05 22.58
N GLN A 306 29.40 -5.35 22.29
CA GLN A 306 28.75 -5.41 20.98
C GLN A 306 29.42 -4.48 19.95
N LEU A 307 30.19 -3.50 20.44
CA LEU A 307 30.93 -2.54 19.63
C LEU A 307 32.37 -2.41 20.18
N ASN A 308 33.36 -2.55 19.30
CA ASN A 308 34.75 -2.33 19.67
C ASN A 308 35.04 -0.82 19.74
N GLU A 309 36.05 -0.43 20.51
CA GLU A 309 36.43 0.99 20.68
C GLU A 309 36.79 1.70 19.35
N SER A 310 37.36 0.95 18.40
CA SER A 310 37.74 1.45 17.06
C SER A 310 36.58 1.45 16.04
N GLN A 311 35.46 0.83 16.35
CA GLN A 311 34.32 0.77 15.45
C GLN A 311 33.44 2.01 15.57
N SER A 312 33.09 2.59 14.40
CA SER A 312 32.08 3.64 14.31
C SER A 312 30.67 3.06 14.39
N GLU A 313 29.70 3.90 14.65
CA GLU A 313 28.27 3.56 14.75
C GLU A 313 27.73 2.90 13.47
N GLY A 314 28.34 3.22 12.32
CA GLY A 314 27.82 2.83 11.01
C GLY A 314 26.56 3.61 10.60
N TYR A 315 26.04 3.23 9.46
CA TYR A 315 24.79 3.80 8.91
C TYR A 315 23.57 3.09 9.48
N SER A 316 22.49 3.82 9.66
CA SER A 316 21.22 3.24 10.14
C SER A 316 20.57 2.35 9.08
N SER A 317 20.66 2.77 7.83
CA SER A 317 20.19 2.01 6.67
C SER A 317 20.96 2.41 5.41
N ALA A 318 20.80 1.61 4.35
CA ALA A 318 21.24 1.97 3.00
C ALA A 318 20.18 1.57 1.99
N VAL A 319 20.06 2.34 0.93
CA VAL A 319 19.26 2.00 -0.24
C VAL A 319 20.16 1.32 -1.26
N VAL A 320 19.84 0.08 -1.59
CA VAL A 320 20.52 -0.73 -2.60
C VAL A 320 19.64 -0.76 -3.84
N ARG A 321 20.17 -0.25 -4.96
CA ARG A 321 19.48 -0.30 -6.24
C ARG A 321 19.96 -1.49 -7.06
N VAL A 322 19.02 -2.24 -7.56
CA VAL A 322 19.26 -3.43 -8.38
C VAL A 322 19.06 -3.07 -9.84
N SER A 323 19.89 -3.60 -10.72
CA SER A 323 19.82 -3.34 -12.17
C SER A 323 18.58 -3.96 -12.82
N ASP A 324 18.12 -5.11 -12.31
CA ASP A 324 16.97 -5.83 -12.82
C ASP A 324 16.10 -6.34 -11.65
N PRO A 325 14.76 -6.15 -11.68
CA PRO A 325 13.85 -6.71 -10.67
C PRO A 325 14.02 -8.23 -10.46
N VAL A 326 14.45 -8.97 -11.49
CA VAL A 326 14.68 -10.43 -11.39
C VAL A 326 15.84 -10.76 -10.45
N ALA A 327 16.86 -9.92 -10.42
CA ALA A 327 18.03 -10.10 -9.54
C ALA A 327 17.73 -9.76 -8.06
N LEU A 328 16.60 -9.10 -7.78
CA LEU A 328 16.24 -8.61 -6.44
C LEU A 328 16.23 -9.75 -5.41
N THR A 329 15.65 -10.90 -5.73
CA THR A 329 15.58 -12.05 -4.83
C THR A 329 16.98 -12.60 -4.52
N GLN A 330 17.88 -12.65 -5.52
CA GLN A 330 19.26 -13.14 -5.34
C GLN A 330 20.08 -12.17 -4.48
N VAL A 331 20.00 -10.87 -4.77
CA VAL A 331 20.67 -9.81 -4.00
C VAL A 331 20.21 -9.85 -2.55
N ARG A 332 18.92 -10.00 -2.30
CA ARG A 332 18.35 -10.09 -0.96
C ARG A 332 18.84 -11.32 -0.18
N THR A 333 18.86 -12.49 -0.82
CA THR A 333 19.42 -13.70 -0.20
C THR A 333 20.87 -13.46 0.23
N ARG A 334 21.66 -12.83 -0.63
CA ARG A 334 23.04 -12.51 -0.35
C ARG A 334 23.21 -11.50 0.80
N LEU A 335 22.38 -10.46 0.86
CA LEU A 335 22.34 -9.50 1.97
C LEU A 335 22.03 -10.18 3.30
N THR A 336 21.10 -11.13 3.29
CA THR A 336 20.74 -11.92 4.48
C THR A 336 21.87 -12.85 4.93
N GLU A 337 22.59 -13.47 3.99
CA GLU A 337 23.79 -14.28 4.26
C GLU A 337 24.92 -13.45 4.88
N LEU A 338 25.08 -12.20 4.44
CA LEU A 338 26.02 -11.24 5.01
C LEU A 338 25.63 -10.70 6.38
N GLY A 339 24.44 -11.06 6.89
CA GLY A 339 23.95 -10.67 8.22
C GLY A 339 23.22 -9.34 8.26
N PHE A 340 22.80 -8.79 7.12
CA PHE A 340 22.00 -7.57 7.05
C PHE A 340 20.50 -7.90 7.02
N GLY A 341 19.70 -7.06 7.66
CA GLY A 341 18.26 -7.06 7.47
C GLY A 341 17.92 -6.37 6.16
N SER A 342 17.01 -6.92 5.38
CA SER A 342 16.57 -6.33 4.12
C SER A 342 15.06 -6.16 4.08
N PHE A 343 14.62 -5.12 3.37
CA PHE A 343 13.22 -4.82 3.13
C PHE A 343 13.06 -4.35 1.69
N SER A 344 12.11 -4.92 0.99
CA SER A 344 11.72 -4.50 -0.35
C SER A 344 10.23 -4.23 -0.42
N ILE A 345 9.83 -3.30 -1.26
CA ILE A 345 8.43 -3.04 -1.56
C ILE A 345 7.74 -4.26 -2.19
N VAL A 346 8.51 -5.10 -2.90
CA VAL A 346 8.00 -6.35 -3.47
C VAL A 346 7.43 -7.27 -2.38
N ASP A 347 8.05 -7.32 -1.20
CA ASP A 347 7.56 -8.12 -0.06
C ASP A 347 6.22 -7.63 0.47
N GLN A 348 6.06 -6.31 0.51
CA GLN A 348 4.77 -5.71 0.88
C GLN A 348 3.68 -6.00 -0.14
N LEU A 349 4.03 -6.08 -1.42
CA LEU A 349 3.07 -6.45 -2.46
C LEU A 349 2.52 -7.85 -2.26
N ASP A 350 3.34 -8.81 -1.85
CA ASP A 350 2.89 -10.18 -1.57
C ASP A 350 1.96 -10.23 -0.36
N GLN A 351 2.25 -9.46 0.69
CA GLN A 351 1.35 -9.33 1.84
C GLN A 351 0.03 -8.64 1.45
N ILE A 352 0.12 -7.54 0.71
CA ILE A 352 -1.03 -6.82 0.19
C ILE A 352 -1.86 -7.74 -0.72
N ARG A 353 -1.24 -8.50 -1.61
CA ARG A 353 -1.91 -9.48 -2.46
C ARG A 353 -2.68 -10.53 -1.66
N THR A 354 -2.11 -11.01 -0.56
CA THR A 354 -2.80 -11.94 0.33
C THR A 354 -4.03 -11.30 0.98
N VAL A 355 -3.93 -10.06 1.43
CA VAL A 355 -5.08 -9.31 1.96
C VAL A 355 -6.16 -9.12 0.90
N PHE A 356 -5.78 -8.77 -0.35
CA PHE A 356 -6.72 -8.67 -1.46
C PHE A 356 -7.37 -10.00 -1.78
N LEU A 357 -6.63 -11.10 -1.78
CA LEU A 357 -7.19 -12.45 -1.97
C LEU A 357 -8.28 -12.77 -0.92
N ILE A 358 -8.05 -12.40 0.33
CA ILE A 358 -9.04 -12.58 1.40
C ILE A 358 -10.27 -11.71 1.14
N ILE A 359 -10.08 -10.43 0.84
CA ILE A 359 -11.16 -9.48 0.53
C ILE A 359 -11.96 -9.98 -0.68
N ASP A 360 -11.29 -10.31 -1.78
CA ASP A 360 -11.94 -10.81 -3.00
C ASP A 360 -12.69 -12.12 -2.75
N SER A 361 -12.17 -13.00 -1.89
CA SER A 361 -12.84 -14.24 -1.50
C SER A 361 -14.12 -13.98 -0.72
N VAL A 362 -14.09 -13.06 0.23
CA VAL A 362 -15.27 -12.66 1.03
C VAL A 362 -16.32 -12.00 0.12
N LEU A 363 -15.90 -11.09 -0.74
CA LEU A 363 -16.76 -10.40 -1.69
C LEU A 363 -17.34 -11.39 -2.72
N GLY A 364 -16.52 -12.32 -3.21
CA GLY A 364 -16.94 -13.39 -4.10
C GLY A 364 -17.98 -14.32 -3.46
N LEU A 365 -17.80 -14.63 -2.17
CA LEU A 365 -18.79 -15.42 -1.40
C LEU A 365 -20.13 -14.68 -1.31
N LEU A 366 -20.14 -13.40 -0.98
CA LEU A 366 -21.35 -12.58 -0.89
C LEU A 366 -22.04 -12.48 -2.24
N GLY A 367 -21.29 -12.25 -3.32
CA GLY A 367 -21.82 -12.27 -4.68
C GLY A 367 -22.36 -13.64 -5.08
N GLY A 368 -21.67 -14.71 -4.70
CA GLY A 368 -22.09 -16.09 -4.90
C GLY A 368 -23.44 -16.40 -4.21
N ILE A 369 -23.63 -15.93 -2.98
CA ILE A 369 -24.92 -16.05 -2.26
C ILE A 369 -26.02 -15.31 -3.02
N SER A 370 -25.77 -14.08 -3.48
CA SER A 370 -26.74 -13.31 -4.26
C SER A 370 -27.18 -14.06 -5.53
N LEU A 371 -26.19 -14.66 -6.23
CA LEU A 371 -26.48 -15.43 -7.43
C LEU A 371 -27.19 -16.75 -7.15
N LEU A 372 -26.89 -17.38 -6.01
CA LEU A 372 -27.61 -18.57 -5.55
C LEU A 372 -29.08 -18.26 -5.27
N VAL A 373 -29.38 -17.14 -4.62
CA VAL A 373 -30.77 -16.68 -4.42
C VAL A 373 -31.46 -16.43 -5.77
N ALA A 374 -30.77 -15.79 -6.72
CA ALA A 374 -31.27 -15.59 -8.07
C ALA A 374 -31.57 -16.93 -8.78
N SER A 375 -30.71 -17.94 -8.61
CA SER A 375 -30.89 -19.29 -9.16
C SER A 375 -32.14 -19.99 -8.64
N PHE A 376 -32.40 -19.86 -7.34
CA PHE A 376 -33.67 -20.35 -6.78
C PHE A 376 -34.89 -19.62 -7.38
N GLY A 377 -34.78 -18.31 -7.63
CA GLY A 377 -35.82 -17.54 -8.32
C GLY A 377 -36.07 -18.08 -9.74
N ILE A 378 -35.01 -18.37 -10.51
CA ILE A 378 -35.16 -18.98 -11.84
C ILE A 378 -35.83 -20.35 -11.75
N ALA A 379 -35.34 -21.23 -10.88
CA ALA A 379 -35.88 -22.58 -10.73
C ALA A 379 -37.38 -22.56 -10.33
N ASN A 380 -37.74 -21.70 -9.37
CA ASN A 380 -39.16 -21.56 -8.94
C ASN A 380 -40.06 -21.04 -10.06
N THR A 381 -39.57 -20.03 -10.79
CA THR A 381 -40.32 -19.47 -11.93
C THR A 381 -40.55 -20.50 -13.03
N MET A 382 -39.50 -21.30 -13.33
CA MET A 382 -39.57 -22.35 -14.33
C MET A 382 -40.55 -23.46 -13.90
N ILE A 383 -40.51 -23.90 -12.63
CA ILE A 383 -41.46 -24.89 -12.11
C ILE A 383 -42.91 -24.40 -12.31
N MET A 384 -43.17 -23.14 -12.00
CA MET A 384 -44.51 -22.57 -12.19
C MET A 384 -44.90 -22.48 -13.66
N SER A 385 -43.96 -22.07 -14.54
CA SER A 385 -44.17 -22.06 -16.00
C SER A 385 -44.51 -23.45 -16.54
N ILE A 386 -43.84 -24.49 -16.03
CA ILE A 386 -44.10 -25.88 -16.39
C ILE A 386 -45.53 -26.31 -15.98
N LEU A 387 -45.93 -25.94 -14.76
CA LEU A 387 -47.29 -26.29 -14.27
C LEU A 387 -48.38 -25.61 -15.10
N GLU A 388 -48.19 -24.34 -15.45
CA GLU A 388 -49.16 -23.59 -16.29
C GLU A 388 -49.26 -24.15 -17.71
N ARG A 389 -48.14 -24.71 -18.27
CA ARG A 389 -48.08 -25.23 -19.64
C ARG A 389 -48.05 -26.76 -19.73
N THR A 390 -48.49 -27.44 -18.64
CA THR A 390 -48.46 -28.90 -18.58
C THR A 390 -49.19 -29.54 -19.75
N ARG A 391 -50.35 -28.98 -20.16
CA ARG A 391 -51.13 -29.44 -21.29
C ARG A 391 -50.42 -29.27 -22.63
N GLU A 392 -49.75 -28.13 -22.84
CA GLU A 392 -48.97 -27.89 -24.07
C GLU A 392 -47.79 -28.87 -24.19
N ILE A 393 -47.08 -29.12 -23.05
CA ILE A 393 -46.01 -30.11 -23.00
C ILE A 393 -46.54 -31.51 -23.28
N GLY A 394 -47.73 -31.86 -22.76
CA GLY A 394 -48.41 -33.11 -23.00
C GLY A 394 -48.76 -33.32 -24.48
N ILE A 395 -49.25 -32.25 -25.12
CA ILE A 395 -49.56 -32.27 -26.57
C ILE A 395 -48.26 -32.48 -27.38
N MET A 396 -47.21 -31.73 -27.10
CA MET A 396 -45.92 -31.88 -27.80
C MET A 396 -45.38 -33.30 -27.67
N LYS A 397 -45.43 -33.91 -26.50
CA LYS A 397 -45.02 -35.31 -26.32
C LYS A 397 -45.94 -36.32 -26.99
N ALA A 398 -47.25 -36.09 -27.04
CA ALA A 398 -48.22 -36.94 -27.74
C ALA A 398 -48.01 -36.94 -29.26
N ILE A 399 -47.52 -35.84 -29.85
CA ILE A 399 -47.18 -35.71 -31.26
C ILE A 399 -45.78 -36.31 -31.56
N GLY A 400 -44.97 -36.69 -30.52
CA GLY A 400 -43.70 -37.37 -30.68
C GLY A 400 -42.44 -36.54 -30.33
N ALA A 401 -42.58 -35.43 -29.57
CA ALA A 401 -41.41 -34.70 -29.10
C ALA A 401 -40.60 -35.52 -28.08
N GLU A 402 -39.31 -35.60 -28.28
CA GLU A 402 -38.37 -36.26 -27.36
C GLU A 402 -38.16 -35.50 -26.07
N ASP A 403 -37.83 -36.21 -24.99
CA ASP A 403 -37.50 -35.63 -23.70
C ASP A 403 -36.33 -34.62 -23.79
N ARG A 404 -35.42 -34.84 -24.74
CA ARG A 404 -34.31 -33.92 -24.99
C ARG A 404 -34.78 -32.60 -25.60
N GLU A 405 -35.74 -32.62 -26.47
CA GLU A 405 -36.29 -31.40 -27.07
C GLU A 405 -37.03 -30.55 -26.05
N ILE A 406 -37.81 -31.18 -25.16
CA ILE A 406 -38.49 -30.49 -24.05
C ILE A 406 -37.44 -29.84 -23.13
N LYS A 407 -36.38 -30.54 -22.73
CA LYS A 407 -35.29 -29.97 -21.94
C LYS A 407 -34.63 -28.77 -22.62
N LEU A 408 -34.38 -28.87 -23.91
CA LEU A 408 -33.74 -27.78 -24.66
C LEU A 408 -34.61 -26.51 -24.67
N ILE A 409 -35.93 -26.59 -24.75
CA ILE A 409 -36.80 -25.40 -24.66
C ILE A 409 -36.55 -24.65 -23.36
N PHE A 410 -36.52 -25.35 -22.23
CA PHE A 410 -36.31 -24.73 -20.92
C PHE A 410 -34.87 -24.25 -20.71
N PHE A 411 -33.86 -24.94 -21.26
CA PHE A 411 -32.48 -24.44 -21.26
C PHE A 411 -32.33 -23.17 -22.07
N PHE A 412 -32.98 -23.05 -23.22
CA PHE A 412 -33.00 -21.82 -24.00
C PHE A 412 -33.68 -20.67 -23.25
N GLU A 413 -34.77 -20.92 -22.55
CA GLU A 413 -35.48 -19.94 -21.75
C GLU A 413 -34.58 -19.43 -20.61
N ALA A 414 -33.87 -20.34 -19.90
CA ALA A 414 -32.89 -19.98 -18.88
C ALA A 414 -31.69 -19.23 -19.46
N ALA A 415 -31.21 -19.66 -20.62
CA ALA A 415 -30.10 -19.01 -21.29
C ALA A 415 -30.41 -17.57 -21.70
N VAL A 416 -31.64 -17.30 -22.17
CA VAL A 416 -32.08 -15.94 -22.50
C VAL A 416 -32.15 -15.08 -21.24
N ILE A 417 -32.66 -15.63 -20.13
CA ILE A 417 -32.73 -14.92 -18.84
C ILE A 417 -31.31 -14.62 -18.36
N GLY A 418 -30.40 -15.61 -18.40
CA GLY A 418 -29.01 -15.47 -17.99
C GLY A 418 -28.23 -14.48 -18.84
N LEU A 419 -28.40 -14.54 -20.16
CA LEU A 419 -27.74 -13.62 -21.10
C LEU A 419 -28.22 -12.18 -20.87
N PHE A 420 -29.54 -11.98 -20.80
CA PHE A 420 -30.14 -10.67 -20.56
C PHE A 420 -29.71 -10.13 -19.18
N GLY A 421 -29.79 -10.95 -18.14
CA GLY A 421 -29.37 -10.61 -16.80
C GLY A 421 -27.88 -10.29 -16.72
N GLY A 422 -27.06 -11.07 -17.41
CA GLY A 422 -25.60 -10.87 -17.50
C GLY A 422 -25.23 -9.54 -18.16
N VAL A 423 -25.82 -9.25 -19.31
CA VAL A 423 -25.57 -8.00 -20.06
C VAL A 423 -26.06 -6.78 -19.28
N VAL A 424 -27.33 -6.80 -18.85
CA VAL A 424 -27.90 -5.66 -18.14
C VAL A 424 -27.26 -5.49 -16.76
N GLY A 425 -26.94 -6.59 -16.06
CA GLY A 425 -26.22 -6.56 -14.78
C GLY A 425 -24.83 -5.98 -14.91
N SER A 426 -24.10 -6.35 -15.96
CA SER A 426 -22.76 -5.78 -16.23
C SER A 426 -22.83 -4.29 -16.59
N LEU A 427 -23.82 -3.87 -17.35
CA LEU A 427 -24.07 -2.46 -17.64
C LEU A 427 -24.45 -1.67 -16.38
N ALA A 428 -25.28 -2.25 -15.50
CA ALA A 428 -25.62 -1.66 -14.21
C ALA A 428 -24.38 -1.51 -13.31
N ALA A 429 -23.53 -2.54 -13.26
CA ALA A 429 -22.24 -2.49 -12.54
C ALA A 429 -21.38 -1.33 -13.06
N TRP A 430 -21.21 -1.22 -14.37
CA TRP A 430 -20.45 -0.12 -14.97
C TRP A 430 -21.01 1.26 -14.58
N GLY A 431 -22.33 1.42 -14.59
CA GLY A 431 -22.99 2.66 -14.16
C GLY A 431 -22.75 2.96 -12.67
N ILE A 432 -22.83 1.95 -11.80
CA ILE A 432 -22.57 2.05 -10.36
C ILE A 432 -21.10 2.42 -10.13
N ASP A 433 -20.16 1.74 -10.78
CA ASP A 433 -18.74 1.97 -10.67
C ASP A 433 -18.35 3.40 -11.12
N ALA A 434 -18.91 3.87 -12.24
CA ALA A 434 -18.70 5.21 -12.74
C ALA A 434 -19.26 6.29 -11.78
N LEU A 435 -20.44 6.04 -11.19
CA LEU A 435 -21.04 6.93 -10.21
C LEU A 435 -20.22 6.95 -8.91
N ALA A 436 -19.80 5.78 -8.43
CA ALA A 436 -18.98 5.63 -7.22
C ALA A 436 -17.63 6.33 -7.37
N ASN A 437 -16.94 6.18 -8.51
CA ASN A 437 -15.70 6.90 -8.80
C ASN A 437 -15.89 8.42 -8.78
N ARG A 438 -16.97 8.93 -9.38
CA ARG A 438 -17.29 10.37 -9.38
C ARG A 438 -17.61 10.91 -7.99
N LEU A 439 -18.37 10.14 -7.20
CA LEU A 439 -18.72 10.51 -5.83
C LEU A 439 -17.47 10.49 -4.93
N ALA A 440 -16.65 9.44 -5.00
CA ALA A 440 -15.40 9.33 -4.26
C ALA A 440 -14.46 10.51 -4.59
N TYR A 441 -14.34 10.87 -5.87
CA TYR A 441 -13.55 12.03 -6.27
C TYR A 441 -14.10 13.31 -5.68
N ARG A 442 -15.42 13.59 -5.81
CA ARG A 442 -16.02 14.86 -5.37
C ARG A 442 -16.04 15.03 -3.86
N LEU A 443 -16.33 13.95 -3.11
CA LEU A 443 -16.56 14.02 -1.67
C LEU A 443 -15.28 13.82 -0.87
N VAL A 444 -14.33 13.03 -1.36
CA VAL A 444 -13.15 12.64 -0.60
C VAL A 444 -11.86 13.22 -1.18
N LEU A 445 -11.61 13.03 -2.49
CA LEU A 445 -10.32 13.40 -3.07
C LEU A 445 -10.22 14.90 -3.36
N LYS A 446 -11.25 15.50 -3.96
CA LYS A 446 -11.22 16.92 -4.32
C LYS A 446 -11.01 17.87 -3.14
N PRO A 447 -11.65 17.69 -1.95
CA PRO A 447 -11.37 18.52 -0.78
C PRO A 447 -9.95 18.40 -0.25
N GLN A 448 -9.27 17.26 -0.52
CA GLN A 448 -7.89 16.99 -0.13
C GLN A 448 -6.86 17.39 -1.20
N GLY A 449 -7.29 18.02 -2.30
CA GLY A 449 -6.41 18.39 -3.41
C GLY A 449 -5.86 17.20 -4.21
N ALA A 450 -6.44 16.01 -4.06
CA ALA A 450 -5.97 14.81 -4.72
C ALA A 450 -6.46 14.70 -6.17
N SER A 451 -5.63 14.11 -7.05
CA SER A 451 -6.00 13.82 -8.44
C SER A 451 -7.08 12.75 -8.53
N PHE A 452 -7.77 12.70 -9.67
CA PHE A 452 -8.76 11.67 -9.94
C PHE A 452 -8.10 10.28 -9.94
N VAL A 453 -8.70 9.36 -9.18
CA VAL A 453 -8.26 7.96 -9.05
C VAL A 453 -9.43 7.04 -9.37
N ASP A 454 -9.21 6.10 -10.27
CA ASP A 454 -10.18 5.05 -10.59
C ASP A 454 -10.11 3.94 -9.54
N PHE A 455 -11.05 3.92 -8.59
CA PHE A 455 -11.17 2.85 -7.59
C PHE A 455 -11.73 1.56 -8.16
N PHE A 456 -12.44 1.64 -9.27
CA PHE A 456 -13.06 0.51 -9.95
C PHE A 456 -12.44 0.34 -11.33
N SER A 457 -12.00 -0.87 -11.64
CA SER A 457 -11.43 -1.21 -12.94
C SER A 457 -12.24 -2.32 -13.58
N LEU A 458 -12.90 -2.02 -14.70
CA LEU A 458 -13.76 -2.95 -15.42
C LEU A 458 -13.13 -3.35 -16.77
N PRO A 459 -12.14 -4.26 -16.77
CA PRO A 459 -11.51 -4.71 -18.01
C PRO A 459 -12.48 -5.54 -18.87
N PRO A 460 -12.30 -5.58 -20.21
CA PRO A 460 -13.20 -6.27 -21.11
C PRO A 460 -13.41 -7.76 -20.82
N TYR A 461 -12.38 -8.44 -20.31
CA TYR A 461 -12.48 -9.85 -19.95
C TYR A 461 -13.44 -10.09 -18.77
N LEU A 462 -13.58 -9.12 -17.86
CA LEU A 462 -14.51 -9.21 -16.72
C LEU A 462 -15.97 -9.15 -17.19
N TRP A 463 -16.26 -8.29 -18.17
CA TRP A 463 -17.57 -8.22 -18.80
C TRP A 463 -17.95 -9.57 -19.42
N LEU A 464 -17.07 -10.11 -20.28
CA LEU A 464 -17.33 -11.38 -20.94
C LEU A 464 -17.46 -12.52 -19.93
N GLY A 465 -16.56 -12.56 -18.93
CA GLY A 465 -16.61 -13.55 -17.85
C GLY A 465 -17.90 -13.50 -17.05
N ALA A 466 -18.39 -12.32 -16.72
CA ALA A 466 -19.66 -12.15 -15.99
C ALA A 466 -20.88 -12.63 -16.78
N ILE A 467 -20.92 -12.33 -18.10
CA ILE A 467 -22.00 -12.78 -18.97
C ILE A 467 -21.98 -14.30 -19.10
N VAL A 468 -20.81 -14.90 -19.36
CA VAL A 468 -20.66 -16.36 -19.46
C VAL A 468 -21.02 -17.03 -18.13
N PHE A 469 -20.60 -16.45 -17.02
CA PHE A 469 -20.90 -16.97 -15.69
C PHE A 469 -22.43 -16.90 -15.38
N ALA A 470 -23.08 -15.79 -15.69
CA ALA A 470 -24.53 -15.64 -15.52
C ALA A 470 -25.31 -16.65 -16.37
N LEU A 471 -24.88 -16.85 -17.62
CA LEU A 471 -25.43 -17.84 -18.52
C LEU A 471 -25.30 -19.26 -17.95
N ALA A 472 -24.09 -19.63 -17.49
CA ALA A 472 -23.84 -20.94 -16.92
C ALA A 472 -24.71 -21.21 -15.67
N VAL A 473 -24.78 -20.24 -14.74
CA VAL A 473 -25.57 -20.37 -13.53
C VAL A 473 -27.07 -20.48 -13.84
N SER A 474 -27.57 -19.72 -14.81
CA SER A 474 -28.98 -19.78 -15.21
C SER A 474 -29.33 -21.15 -15.84
N ILE A 475 -28.44 -21.71 -16.66
CA ILE A 475 -28.62 -23.05 -17.22
C ILE A 475 -28.57 -24.12 -16.12
N LEU A 476 -27.62 -24.01 -15.18
CA LEU A 476 -27.54 -24.91 -14.03
C LEU A 476 -28.80 -24.87 -13.16
N ALA A 477 -29.35 -23.68 -12.91
CA ALA A 477 -30.60 -23.50 -12.15
C ALA A 477 -31.79 -24.18 -12.87
N ALA A 478 -31.77 -24.23 -14.20
CA ALA A 478 -32.82 -24.85 -15.01
C ALA A 478 -32.73 -26.37 -15.10
N LEU A 479 -31.62 -27.01 -14.70
CA LEU A 479 -31.41 -28.46 -14.85
C LEU A 479 -32.53 -29.29 -14.18
N TYR A 480 -32.85 -28.97 -12.95
CA TYR A 480 -33.89 -29.70 -12.21
C TYR A 480 -35.27 -29.45 -12.79
N PRO A 481 -35.76 -28.22 -13.02
CA PRO A 481 -37.06 -27.96 -13.64
C PRO A 481 -37.17 -28.60 -15.03
N ALA A 482 -36.19 -28.43 -15.89
CA ALA A 482 -36.25 -29.01 -17.24
C ALA A 482 -36.31 -30.54 -17.23
N ALA A 483 -35.59 -31.20 -16.34
CA ALA A 483 -35.68 -32.64 -16.16
C ALA A 483 -37.10 -33.09 -15.68
N ARG A 484 -37.71 -32.30 -14.83
CA ARG A 484 -39.09 -32.57 -14.35
C ARG A 484 -40.13 -32.39 -15.47
N ALA A 485 -39.97 -31.34 -16.28
CA ALA A 485 -40.87 -31.11 -17.44
C ALA A 485 -40.81 -32.26 -18.46
N ALA A 486 -39.58 -32.75 -18.74
CA ALA A 486 -39.40 -33.86 -19.67
C ALA A 486 -40.01 -35.18 -19.20
N ARG A 487 -40.27 -35.35 -17.90
CA ARG A 487 -40.89 -36.57 -17.33
C ARG A 487 -42.41 -36.50 -17.22
N ILE A 488 -43.06 -35.45 -17.70
CA ILE A 488 -44.50 -35.32 -17.70
C ILE A 488 -45.11 -36.41 -18.62
N ASP A 489 -46.09 -37.16 -18.06
CA ASP A 489 -46.82 -38.17 -18.78
C ASP A 489 -47.85 -37.48 -19.67
N PRO A 490 -47.81 -37.67 -21.01
CA PRO A 490 -48.75 -37.05 -21.95
C PRO A 490 -50.22 -37.44 -21.68
N VAL A 491 -50.47 -38.69 -21.26
CA VAL A 491 -51.84 -39.16 -20.99
C VAL A 491 -52.42 -38.45 -19.79
N ARG A 492 -51.62 -38.27 -18.72
CA ARG A 492 -52.08 -37.55 -17.51
C ARG A 492 -52.23 -36.05 -17.78
N ALA A 493 -51.33 -35.45 -18.55
CA ALA A 493 -51.35 -34.02 -18.89
C ALA A 493 -52.60 -33.65 -19.76
N LEU A 494 -53.10 -34.54 -20.57
CA LEU A 494 -54.28 -34.32 -21.41
C LEU A 494 -55.63 -34.68 -20.73
N ARG A 495 -55.58 -35.46 -19.64
CA ARG A 495 -56.75 -35.92 -18.89
C ARG A 495 -57.14 -35.01 -17.73
N HIS A 496 -56.33 -34.04 -17.42
CA HIS A 496 -56.61 -33.07 -16.35
C HIS A 496 -57.44 -31.92 -16.92
N ASP A 497 -58.71 -31.91 -16.55
CA ASP A 497 -59.59 -30.75 -16.64
C ASP A 497 -59.32 -29.77 -15.47
#